data_db2b74942174e805c1639d11ea94a2ad
#
_entry.id   db2b74942174e805c1639d11ea94a2ad
#
_cell.length_a   1.000
_cell.length_b   1.000
_cell.length_c   1.000
_cell.angle_alpha   90.00
_cell.angle_beta   90.00
_cell.angle_gamma   90.00
#
_symmetry.space_group_name_H-M   'P 1'
#
loop_
_entity.id
_entity.type
_entity.pdbx_description
1 polymer ?
#
loop_
_entity_poly.entity_id
_entity_poly.type
_entity_poly.pdbx_seq_one_letter_code
_entity_poly.pdbx_strand_id
1 'polypeptide(L)'
;MNLSLAAYSLLAWAAQPLLKRKLRRRAKAEPGYAEAVPERFGCYTPRDLGREAAGQWVWVHAVSLGETRAAALLIHELRAAMPGMRLLLTHGTATGRAEGRKLLQPGDIQVWQPWDSRKAVRRFLQQFQPAIGVLMETEIWPNLVQGCQRMGVPLVLANARLNAKSQAGAQRWSSLFEPTYGALRAVWAQTEEDAERLRSVGAPVQAVLGNLKFDVQPDAALLEQGKAWRAVSQRPVVVLASSREGEEAQWMAQWAGRKFHGVAGQCQWLIVPRHPQRFDEVHAQLLEAGLRVARRSQWGDGLPPTDVDVWLGDSLGEMPLYYAAADIGLLGGSFEPLGGQNLIEAAACGCPMVIGPHTFNFAQASQTACEVGAAFRVLDMEQGVQLATALVRDASSLAAARQAALEFAASHRGTARATAQAIQQLLPHR
;
A
#
# COMPACT_ATOMS: atom_id res chain seq x y z
N MET A 1 2.43 34.25 -19.16
CA MET A 1 2.63 32.77 -19.37
C MET A 1 4.02 32.44 -18.82
N ASN A 2 4.13 31.53 -17.85
CA ASN A 2 5.42 31.15 -17.25
C ASN A 2 6.28 30.47 -18.34
N LEU A 3 7.46 31.06 -18.65
CA LEU A 3 8.38 30.55 -19.68
C LEU A 3 8.81 29.10 -19.38
N SER A 4 9.02 28.75 -18.10
CA SER A 4 9.38 27.41 -17.67
C SER A 4 8.29 26.38 -18.01
N LEU A 5 7.02 26.75 -17.83
CA LEU A 5 5.90 25.89 -18.21
C LEU A 5 5.74 25.79 -19.74
N ALA A 6 6.08 26.83 -20.48
CA ALA A 6 6.06 26.77 -21.95
C ALA A 6 7.15 25.83 -22.49
N ALA A 7 8.37 25.94 -21.96
CA ALA A 7 9.48 25.05 -22.29
C ALA A 7 9.16 23.59 -21.91
N TYR A 8 8.65 23.35 -20.70
CA TYR A 8 8.20 22.02 -20.27
C TYR A 8 7.14 21.44 -21.22
N SER A 9 6.15 22.26 -21.61
CA SER A 9 5.06 21.81 -22.49
C SER A 9 5.57 21.44 -23.88
N LEU A 10 6.56 22.16 -24.40
CA LEU A 10 7.22 21.85 -25.67
C LEU A 10 7.98 20.53 -25.57
N LEU A 11 8.74 20.33 -24.50
CA LEU A 11 9.46 19.08 -24.24
C LEU A 11 8.50 17.89 -24.08
N ALA A 12 7.42 18.05 -23.34
CA ALA A 12 6.39 17.03 -23.16
C ALA A 12 5.71 16.66 -24.50
N TRP A 13 5.50 17.63 -25.39
CA TRP A 13 4.98 17.39 -26.72
C TRP A 13 6.02 16.68 -27.60
N ALA A 14 7.25 17.12 -27.64
CA ALA A 14 8.34 16.51 -28.42
C ALA A 14 8.66 15.08 -27.96
N ALA A 15 8.47 14.75 -26.70
CA ALA A 15 8.69 13.41 -26.12
C ALA A 15 7.60 12.39 -26.50
N GLN A 16 6.46 12.79 -27.07
CA GLN A 16 5.34 11.86 -27.36
C GLN A 16 5.73 10.64 -28.23
N PRO A 17 6.56 10.72 -29.28
CA PRO A 17 6.98 9.54 -30.04
C PRO A 17 7.75 8.55 -29.19
N LEU A 18 8.64 9.03 -28.32
CA LEU A 18 9.41 8.20 -27.39
C LEU A 18 8.49 7.49 -26.37
N LEU A 19 7.50 8.22 -25.86
CA LEU A 19 6.49 7.68 -24.95
C LEU A 19 5.66 6.59 -25.64
N LYS A 20 5.24 6.78 -26.89
CA LYS A 20 4.54 5.75 -27.69
C LYS A 20 5.41 4.49 -27.87
N ARG A 21 6.71 4.68 -28.16
CA ARG A 21 7.66 3.55 -28.30
C ARG A 21 7.83 2.80 -26.97
N LYS A 22 7.98 3.54 -25.85
CA LYS A 22 8.08 2.97 -24.51
C LYS A 22 6.82 2.17 -24.15
N LEU A 23 5.64 2.70 -24.48
CA LEU A 23 4.36 2.03 -24.22
C LEU A 23 4.25 0.73 -25.00
N ARG A 24 4.58 0.73 -26.31
CA ARG A 24 4.60 -0.50 -27.14
C ARG A 24 5.57 -1.56 -26.61
N ARG A 25 6.73 -1.14 -26.08
CA ARG A 25 7.67 -2.08 -25.44
C ARG A 25 7.09 -2.70 -24.17
N ARG A 26 6.47 -1.87 -23.31
CA ARG A 26 5.82 -2.38 -22.10
C ARG A 26 4.65 -3.30 -22.40
N ALA A 27 3.86 -3.00 -23.43
CA ALA A 27 2.72 -3.82 -23.85
C ALA A 27 3.13 -5.25 -24.26
N LYS A 28 4.39 -5.46 -24.67
CA LYS A 28 4.90 -6.83 -24.98
C LYS A 28 5.05 -7.68 -23.73
N ALA A 29 5.46 -7.08 -22.60
CA ALA A 29 5.63 -7.78 -21.33
C ALA A 29 4.31 -7.81 -20.52
N GLU A 30 3.54 -6.72 -20.59
CA GLU A 30 2.29 -6.56 -19.87
C GLU A 30 1.18 -6.10 -20.85
N PRO A 31 0.35 -7.02 -21.39
CA PRO A 31 -0.66 -6.71 -22.41
C PRO A 31 -1.64 -5.59 -22.05
N GLY A 32 -1.93 -5.39 -20.77
CA GLY A 32 -2.80 -4.31 -20.29
C GLY A 32 -2.36 -2.90 -20.70
N TYR A 33 -1.09 -2.68 -21.04
CA TYR A 33 -0.62 -1.40 -21.60
C TYR A 33 -1.07 -1.14 -23.04
N ALA A 34 -1.53 -2.15 -23.77
CA ALA A 34 -2.10 -2.01 -25.12
C ALA A 34 -3.56 -1.55 -25.11
N GLU A 35 -4.24 -1.66 -23.95
CA GLU A 35 -5.65 -1.28 -23.84
C GLU A 35 -5.82 0.24 -23.95
N ALA A 36 -6.80 0.67 -24.74
CA ALA A 36 -7.26 2.08 -24.84
C ALA A 36 -6.12 3.13 -24.93
N VAL A 37 -5.05 2.82 -25.65
CA VAL A 37 -3.86 3.70 -25.83
C VAL A 37 -4.22 5.15 -26.20
N PRO A 38 -5.23 5.42 -27.05
CA PRO A 38 -5.64 6.79 -27.39
C PRO A 38 -6.02 7.66 -26.17
N GLU A 39 -6.55 7.06 -25.08
CA GLU A 39 -6.91 7.79 -23.87
C GLU A 39 -5.72 8.54 -23.28
N ARG A 40 -4.51 7.95 -23.33
CA ARG A 40 -3.27 8.58 -22.86
C ARG A 40 -2.90 9.86 -23.64
N PHE A 41 -3.50 10.07 -24.80
CA PHE A 41 -3.34 11.27 -25.62
C PHE A 41 -4.58 12.18 -25.60
N GLY A 42 -5.48 11.92 -24.63
CA GLY A 42 -6.72 12.68 -24.48
C GLY A 42 -7.77 12.36 -25.54
N CYS A 43 -7.71 11.18 -26.16
CA CYS A 43 -8.73 10.70 -27.09
C CYS A 43 -9.56 9.61 -26.41
N TYR A 44 -10.61 10.00 -25.75
CA TYR A 44 -11.55 9.14 -25.05
C TYR A 44 -12.71 8.78 -25.97
N THR A 45 -13.24 7.56 -25.84
CA THR A 45 -14.46 7.16 -26.55
C THR A 45 -15.59 8.11 -26.12
N PRO A 46 -16.34 8.70 -27.09
CA PRO A 46 -17.50 9.49 -26.74
C PRO A 46 -18.47 8.65 -25.91
N ARG A 47 -18.78 9.12 -24.73
CA ARG A 47 -19.79 8.55 -23.85
C ARG A 47 -20.86 9.64 -23.68
N ASP A 48 -22.11 9.25 -23.78
CA ASP A 48 -23.17 10.11 -23.33
C ASP A 48 -23.14 10.12 -21.81
N LEU A 49 -22.42 11.11 -21.28
CA LEU A 49 -22.29 11.29 -19.82
C LEU A 49 -23.54 11.95 -19.24
N GLY A 50 -24.48 12.34 -20.11
CA GLY A 50 -25.63 13.19 -19.74
C GLY A 50 -25.18 14.60 -19.32
N ARG A 51 -25.92 15.63 -19.66
CA ARG A 51 -25.62 17.02 -19.19
C ARG A 51 -25.69 17.14 -17.67
N GLU A 52 -26.44 16.26 -17.02
CA GLU A 52 -26.58 16.16 -15.56
C GLU A 52 -25.35 15.63 -14.83
N ALA A 53 -24.42 14.97 -15.55
CA ALA A 53 -23.22 14.39 -14.94
C ALA A 53 -22.04 15.37 -14.85
N ALA A 54 -22.11 16.52 -15.49
CA ALA A 54 -21.08 17.54 -15.40
C ALA A 54 -20.96 18.05 -13.96
N GLY A 55 -19.75 18.06 -13.40
CA GLY A 55 -19.51 18.50 -12.01
C GLY A 55 -19.97 17.51 -10.92
N GLN A 56 -20.28 16.24 -11.28
CA GLN A 56 -20.62 15.20 -10.29
C GLN A 56 -19.48 14.21 -10.05
N TRP A 57 -18.45 14.23 -10.88
CA TRP A 57 -17.35 13.30 -10.82
C TRP A 57 -16.35 13.68 -9.73
N VAL A 58 -16.13 12.78 -8.80
CA VAL A 58 -14.92 12.80 -7.96
C VAL A 58 -13.84 12.05 -8.72
N TRP A 59 -12.85 12.77 -9.21
CA TRP A 59 -11.75 12.18 -9.95
C TRP A 59 -10.63 11.78 -8.99
N VAL A 60 -10.26 10.50 -8.98
CA VAL A 60 -9.13 9.96 -8.21
C VAL A 60 -8.07 9.45 -9.19
N HIS A 61 -6.84 9.89 -9.01
CA HIS A 61 -5.68 9.42 -9.76
C HIS A 61 -4.74 8.62 -8.88
N ALA A 62 -4.63 7.30 -9.17
CA ALA A 62 -3.72 6.38 -8.51
C ALA A 62 -2.89 5.64 -9.58
N VAL A 63 -1.56 5.86 -9.60
CA VAL A 63 -0.70 5.41 -10.71
C VAL A 63 -0.49 3.90 -10.68
N SER A 64 -0.08 3.38 -9.54
CA SER A 64 0.39 2.00 -9.35
C SER A 64 -0.62 1.12 -8.62
N LEU A 65 -0.34 -0.20 -8.59
CA LEU A 65 -1.10 -1.15 -7.77
C LEU A 65 -1.17 -0.74 -6.29
N GLY A 66 -0.02 -0.32 -5.72
CA GLY A 66 0.04 0.08 -4.31
C GLY A 66 -0.79 1.33 -4.01
N GLU A 67 -0.70 2.33 -4.89
CA GLU A 67 -1.53 3.56 -4.77
C GLU A 67 -3.01 3.25 -4.98
N THR A 68 -3.36 2.35 -5.90
CA THR A 68 -4.76 1.95 -6.13
C THR A 68 -5.36 1.27 -4.91
N ARG A 69 -4.60 0.44 -4.21
CA ARG A 69 -5.04 -0.18 -2.95
C ARG A 69 -5.21 0.85 -1.83
N ALA A 70 -4.30 1.81 -1.71
CA ALA A 70 -4.46 2.93 -0.77
C ALA A 70 -5.67 3.81 -1.14
N ALA A 71 -5.85 4.10 -2.44
CA ALA A 71 -7.01 4.83 -2.93
C ALA A 71 -8.34 4.09 -2.70
N ALA A 72 -8.34 2.76 -2.67
CA ALA A 72 -9.55 1.97 -2.37
C ALA A 72 -10.13 2.31 -1.00
N LEU A 73 -9.27 2.47 0.02
CA LEU A 73 -9.68 2.88 1.36
C LEU A 73 -10.31 4.29 1.34
N LEU A 74 -9.66 5.23 0.66
CA LEU A 74 -10.19 6.59 0.51
C LEU A 74 -11.51 6.61 -0.28
N ILE A 75 -11.63 5.86 -1.37
CA ILE A 75 -12.84 5.77 -2.19
C ILE A 75 -14.00 5.20 -1.37
N HIS A 76 -13.74 4.20 -0.52
CA HIS A 76 -14.76 3.67 0.40
C HIS A 76 -15.32 4.76 1.31
N GLU A 77 -14.46 5.51 1.98
CA GLU A 77 -14.86 6.61 2.87
C GLU A 77 -15.50 7.79 2.12
N LEU A 78 -15.03 8.11 0.91
CA LEU A 78 -15.65 9.13 0.06
C LEU A 78 -17.10 8.76 -0.29
N ARG A 79 -17.37 7.49 -0.61
CA ARG A 79 -18.73 7.01 -0.89
C ARG A 79 -19.63 7.06 0.34
N ALA A 80 -19.07 6.75 1.52
CA ALA A 80 -19.79 6.87 2.78
C ALA A 80 -20.13 8.34 3.10
N ALA A 81 -19.16 9.26 2.89
CA ALA A 81 -19.33 10.69 3.14
C ALA A 81 -20.22 11.40 2.08
N MET A 82 -20.22 10.89 0.85
CA MET A 82 -20.93 11.48 -0.29
C MET A 82 -21.77 10.42 -1.03
N PRO A 83 -22.93 10.02 -0.47
CA PRO A 83 -23.81 9.06 -1.12
C PRO A 83 -24.23 9.54 -2.51
N GLY A 84 -24.13 8.67 -3.52
CA GLY A 84 -24.44 9.00 -4.91
C GLY A 84 -23.33 9.68 -5.69
N MET A 85 -22.12 9.86 -5.13
CA MET A 85 -20.98 10.33 -5.89
C MET A 85 -20.67 9.39 -7.08
N ARG A 86 -20.21 9.96 -8.18
CA ARG A 86 -19.70 9.20 -9.33
C ARG A 86 -18.18 9.25 -9.33
N LEU A 87 -17.54 8.08 -9.47
CA LEU A 87 -16.09 7.97 -9.48
C LEU A 87 -15.55 8.03 -10.92
N LEU A 88 -14.61 8.96 -11.16
CA LEU A 88 -13.72 8.92 -12.32
C LEU A 88 -12.34 8.45 -11.83
N LEU A 89 -11.94 7.23 -12.20
CA LEU A 89 -10.70 6.64 -11.74
C LEU A 89 -9.66 6.60 -12.87
N THR A 90 -8.45 7.09 -12.61
CA THR A 90 -7.37 7.12 -13.60
C THR A 90 -6.10 6.46 -13.08
N HIS A 91 -5.33 5.85 -13.99
CA HIS A 91 -4.12 5.09 -13.66
C HIS A 91 -2.95 5.40 -14.60
N GLY A 92 -1.73 5.13 -14.10
CA GLY A 92 -0.50 5.18 -14.89
C GLY A 92 -0.01 3.80 -15.35
N THR A 93 -0.30 2.71 -14.60
CA THR A 93 0.17 1.35 -14.85
C THR A 93 -0.95 0.37 -15.15
N ALA A 94 -0.63 -0.71 -15.88
CA ALA A 94 -1.59 -1.77 -16.23
C ALA A 94 -2.08 -2.52 -14.98
N THR A 95 -1.18 -2.81 -14.04
CA THR A 95 -1.52 -3.46 -12.76
C THR A 95 -2.43 -2.60 -11.88
N GLY A 96 -2.16 -1.27 -11.81
CA GLY A 96 -3.05 -0.34 -11.12
C GLY A 96 -4.44 -0.29 -11.76
N ARG A 97 -4.52 -0.27 -13.11
CA ARG A 97 -5.79 -0.28 -13.83
C ARG A 97 -6.58 -1.57 -13.59
N ALA A 98 -5.91 -2.72 -13.61
CA ALA A 98 -6.56 -4.02 -13.33
C ALA A 98 -7.15 -4.07 -11.91
N GLU A 99 -6.41 -3.59 -10.91
CA GLU A 99 -6.90 -3.49 -9.53
C GLU A 99 -8.05 -2.50 -9.41
N GLY A 100 -7.93 -1.33 -10.06
CA GLY A 100 -8.96 -0.29 -10.04
C GLY A 100 -10.30 -0.73 -10.63
N ARG A 101 -10.33 -1.68 -11.57
CA ARG A 101 -11.58 -2.25 -12.09
C ARG A 101 -12.46 -2.86 -11.00
N LYS A 102 -11.86 -3.42 -9.96
CA LYS A 102 -12.57 -4.06 -8.84
C LYS A 102 -13.29 -3.04 -7.95
N LEU A 103 -12.91 -1.76 -8.03
CA LEU A 103 -13.46 -0.67 -7.23
C LEU A 103 -14.67 0.00 -7.87
N LEU A 104 -14.93 -0.29 -9.15
CA LEU A 104 -15.99 0.39 -9.91
C LEU A 104 -17.38 -0.10 -9.52
N GLN A 105 -18.29 0.83 -9.39
CA GLN A 105 -19.74 0.59 -9.23
C GLN A 105 -20.49 1.02 -10.50
N PRO A 106 -21.74 0.62 -10.67
CA PRO A 106 -22.57 1.11 -11.79
C PRO A 106 -22.57 2.64 -11.88
N GLY A 107 -22.23 3.16 -13.06
CA GLY A 107 -22.11 4.60 -13.29
C GLY A 107 -20.71 5.17 -13.13
N ASP A 108 -19.73 4.44 -12.57
CA ASP A 108 -18.36 4.86 -12.48
C ASP A 108 -17.62 4.74 -13.81
N ILE A 109 -16.53 5.51 -13.96
CA ILE A 109 -15.70 5.51 -15.17
C ILE A 109 -14.24 5.26 -14.79
N GLN A 110 -13.58 4.39 -15.54
CA GLN A 110 -12.15 4.19 -15.48
C GLN A 110 -11.52 4.48 -16.85
N VAL A 111 -10.49 5.33 -16.87
CA VAL A 111 -9.71 5.66 -18.07
C VAL A 111 -8.23 5.80 -17.74
N TRP A 112 -7.39 5.85 -18.77
CA TRP A 112 -6.00 6.20 -18.57
C TRP A 112 -5.83 7.69 -18.25
N GLN A 113 -4.91 7.99 -17.33
CA GLN A 113 -4.41 9.36 -17.15
C GLN A 113 -3.84 9.89 -18.46
N PRO A 114 -4.26 11.10 -18.92
CA PRO A 114 -3.62 11.72 -20.06
C PRO A 114 -2.17 12.04 -19.76
N TRP A 115 -1.27 11.82 -20.70
CA TRP A 115 0.09 12.33 -20.58
C TRP A 115 0.08 13.85 -20.53
N ASP A 116 1.08 14.40 -19.81
CA ASP A 116 1.07 15.79 -19.41
C ASP A 116 1.40 16.74 -20.57
N SER A 117 0.58 16.70 -21.61
CA SER A 117 0.57 17.67 -22.70
C SER A 117 -0.67 18.55 -22.64
N ARG A 118 -0.53 19.84 -22.93
CA ARG A 118 -1.65 20.80 -22.88
C ARG A 118 -2.89 20.32 -23.63
N LYS A 119 -2.71 19.67 -24.80
CA LYS A 119 -3.81 19.20 -25.64
C LYS A 119 -4.53 18.01 -24.99
N ALA A 120 -3.79 17.04 -24.48
CA ALA A 120 -4.37 15.84 -23.87
C ALA A 120 -5.09 16.20 -22.56
N VAL A 121 -4.47 17.00 -21.71
CA VAL A 121 -5.06 17.50 -20.46
C VAL A 121 -6.35 18.28 -20.72
N ARG A 122 -6.32 19.24 -21.66
CA ARG A 122 -7.52 20.01 -22.00
C ARG A 122 -8.68 19.11 -22.44
N ARG A 123 -8.42 18.13 -23.31
CA ARG A 123 -9.44 17.18 -23.77
C ARG A 123 -10.02 16.33 -22.63
N PHE A 124 -9.17 15.86 -21.72
CA PHE A 124 -9.58 15.14 -20.54
C PHE A 124 -10.54 15.97 -19.69
N LEU A 125 -10.12 17.17 -19.31
CA LEU A 125 -10.91 18.05 -18.46
C LEU A 125 -12.21 18.51 -19.14
N GLN A 126 -12.20 18.75 -20.47
CA GLN A 126 -13.40 19.08 -21.22
C GLN A 126 -14.40 17.91 -21.31
N GLN A 127 -13.88 16.68 -21.44
CA GLN A 127 -14.70 15.48 -21.56
C GLN A 127 -15.39 15.11 -20.24
N PHE A 128 -14.64 15.16 -19.14
CA PHE A 128 -15.14 14.63 -17.86
C PHE A 128 -15.62 15.69 -16.88
N GLN A 129 -15.15 16.91 -16.96
CA GLN A 129 -15.53 18.05 -16.11
C GLN A 129 -15.68 17.66 -14.62
N PRO A 130 -14.61 17.13 -13.98
CA PRO A 130 -14.71 16.66 -12.60
C PRO A 130 -14.99 17.82 -11.64
N ALA A 131 -15.78 17.57 -10.59
CA ALA A 131 -16.04 18.53 -9.50
C ALA A 131 -14.77 18.79 -8.67
N ILE A 132 -13.94 17.76 -8.52
CA ILE A 132 -12.66 17.79 -7.81
C ILE A 132 -11.74 16.72 -8.39
N GLY A 133 -10.43 16.98 -8.41
CA GLY A 133 -9.40 15.98 -8.68
C GLY A 133 -8.60 15.66 -7.41
N VAL A 134 -8.40 14.38 -7.14
CA VAL A 134 -7.60 13.87 -6.03
C VAL A 134 -6.41 13.10 -6.60
N LEU A 135 -5.22 13.68 -6.50
CA LEU A 135 -3.97 13.02 -6.84
C LEU A 135 -3.43 12.25 -5.63
N MET A 136 -2.85 11.08 -5.87
CA MET A 136 -2.29 10.25 -4.80
C MET A 136 -0.76 10.39 -4.72
N GLU A 137 -0.23 10.40 -3.52
CA GLU A 137 1.19 10.34 -3.16
C GLU A 137 2.06 11.46 -3.77
N THR A 138 2.64 11.25 -4.96
CA THR A 138 3.68 12.14 -5.55
C THR A 138 3.32 12.68 -6.93
N GLU A 139 2.11 12.49 -7.40
CA GLU A 139 1.73 12.68 -8.79
C GLU A 139 1.42 14.14 -9.16
N ILE A 140 2.45 14.95 -9.23
CA ILE A 140 2.36 16.36 -9.63
C ILE A 140 2.83 16.56 -11.09
N TRP A 141 1.90 16.97 -11.94
CA TRP A 141 2.11 17.17 -13.38
C TRP A 141 1.80 18.60 -13.78
N PRO A 142 2.81 19.43 -14.22
CA PRO A 142 2.64 20.87 -14.41
C PRO A 142 1.51 21.28 -15.36
N ASN A 143 1.36 20.63 -16.51
CA ASN A 143 0.27 20.97 -17.43
C ASN A 143 -1.10 20.56 -16.90
N LEU A 144 -1.17 19.46 -16.16
CA LEU A 144 -2.40 18.96 -15.53
C LEU A 144 -2.88 19.94 -14.46
N VAL A 145 -2.00 20.33 -13.55
CA VAL A 145 -2.31 21.30 -12.49
C VAL A 145 -2.74 22.64 -13.09
N GLN A 146 -1.99 23.15 -14.06
CA GLN A 146 -2.35 24.39 -14.74
C GLN A 146 -3.67 24.28 -15.53
N GLY A 147 -3.95 23.10 -16.12
CA GLY A 147 -5.21 22.82 -16.82
C GLY A 147 -6.40 22.86 -15.87
N CYS A 148 -6.28 22.20 -14.70
CA CYS A 148 -7.30 22.21 -13.64
C CYS A 148 -7.54 23.64 -13.14
N GLN A 149 -6.49 24.40 -12.84
CA GLN A 149 -6.60 25.80 -12.40
C GLN A 149 -7.36 26.67 -13.42
N ARG A 150 -7.04 26.55 -14.72
CA ARG A 150 -7.71 27.29 -15.79
C ARG A 150 -9.18 26.94 -15.98
N MET A 151 -9.54 25.71 -15.70
CA MET A 151 -10.91 25.22 -15.85
C MET A 151 -11.72 25.27 -14.55
N GLY A 152 -11.14 25.83 -13.48
CA GLY A 152 -11.81 25.94 -12.17
C GLY A 152 -12.02 24.60 -11.46
N VAL A 153 -11.27 23.56 -11.84
CA VAL A 153 -11.32 22.25 -11.18
C VAL A 153 -10.38 22.26 -9.96
N PRO A 154 -10.90 22.21 -8.73
CA PRO A 154 -10.04 22.10 -7.56
C PRO A 154 -9.24 20.80 -7.62
N LEU A 155 -7.93 20.88 -7.40
CA LEU A 155 -7.01 19.74 -7.42
C LEU A 155 -6.33 19.63 -6.07
N VAL A 156 -6.40 18.46 -5.45
CA VAL A 156 -5.80 18.17 -4.15
C VAL A 156 -4.78 17.04 -4.24
N LEU A 157 -3.83 17.01 -3.32
CA LEU A 157 -2.88 15.92 -3.16
C LEU A 157 -3.13 15.20 -1.84
N ALA A 158 -3.60 13.97 -1.91
CA ALA A 158 -3.91 13.13 -0.77
C ALA A 158 -2.82 12.07 -0.55
N ASN A 159 -2.63 11.64 0.70
CA ASN A 159 -1.56 10.71 1.06
C ASN A 159 -0.18 11.20 0.57
N ALA A 160 0.04 12.51 0.68
CA ALA A 160 1.15 13.19 0.03
C ALA A 160 2.48 12.85 0.70
N ARG A 161 3.48 12.54 -0.13
CA ARG A 161 4.87 12.38 0.32
C ARG A 161 5.84 13.03 -0.66
N LEU A 162 6.98 13.45 -0.13
CA LEU A 162 8.04 14.02 -0.94
C LEU A 162 9.40 13.62 -0.38
N ASN A 163 10.12 12.73 -1.05
CA ASN A 163 11.47 12.36 -0.63
C ASN A 163 12.49 13.46 -0.93
N ALA A 164 13.64 13.44 -0.25
CA ALA A 164 14.68 14.45 -0.38
C ALA A 164 15.19 14.63 -1.83
N LYS A 165 15.29 13.55 -2.60
CA LYS A 165 15.71 13.61 -4.01
C LYS A 165 14.70 14.36 -4.87
N SER A 166 13.40 14.10 -4.68
CA SER A 166 12.33 14.77 -5.41
C SER A 166 12.21 16.24 -4.99
N GLN A 167 12.39 16.54 -3.69
CA GLN A 167 12.47 17.90 -3.16
C GLN A 167 13.60 18.69 -3.85
N ALA A 168 14.82 18.16 -3.86
CA ALA A 168 15.97 18.82 -4.51
C ALA A 168 15.72 19.03 -6.01
N GLY A 169 15.07 18.07 -6.68
CA GLY A 169 14.65 18.22 -8.08
C GLY A 169 13.64 19.35 -8.28
N ALA A 170 12.62 19.44 -7.43
CA ALA A 170 11.61 20.50 -7.49
C ALA A 170 12.22 21.88 -7.19
N GLN A 171 13.10 21.98 -6.21
CA GLN A 171 13.83 23.22 -5.88
C GLN A 171 14.76 23.69 -7.02
N ARG A 172 15.45 22.77 -7.68
CA ARG A 172 16.30 23.08 -8.85
C ARG A 172 15.50 23.70 -10.00
N TRP A 173 14.24 23.30 -10.15
CA TRP A 173 13.31 23.82 -11.17
C TRP A 173 12.18 24.62 -10.52
N SER A 174 12.50 25.44 -9.48
CA SER A 174 11.53 26.19 -8.68
C SER A 174 10.58 27.03 -9.51
N SER A 175 11.08 27.70 -10.58
CA SER A 175 10.25 28.49 -11.48
C SER A 175 9.11 27.72 -12.18
N LEU A 176 9.21 26.38 -12.24
CA LEU A 176 8.18 25.49 -12.75
C LEU A 176 7.36 24.86 -11.61
N PHE A 177 8.04 24.30 -10.61
CA PHE A 177 7.38 23.46 -9.60
C PHE A 177 6.73 24.27 -8.48
N GLU A 178 7.31 25.37 -8.02
CA GLU A 178 6.72 26.20 -6.97
C GLU A 178 5.32 26.73 -7.37
N PRO A 179 5.12 27.33 -8.57
CA PRO A 179 3.77 27.68 -9.02
C PRO A 179 2.86 26.46 -9.23
N THR A 180 3.46 25.30 -9.55
CA THR A 180 2.69 24.07 -9.75
C THR A 180 2.17 23.52 -8.43
N TYR A 181 3.02 23.40 -7.41
CA TYR A 181 2.59 22.99 -6.08
C TYR A 181 1.64 24.01 -5.45
N GLY A 182 1.94 25.32 -5.58
CA GLY A 182 1.11 26.41 -5.05
C GLY A 182 -0.29 26.52 -5.67
N ALA A 183 -0.51 25.94 -6.86
CA ALA A 183 -1.82 25.91 -7.51
C ALA A 183 -2.74 24.79 -7.01
N LEU A 184 -2.25 23.87 -6.15
CA LEU A 184 -3.10 22.88 -5.51
C LEU A 184 -4.06 23.56 -4.53
N ARG A 185 -5.27 23.03 -4.41
CA ARG A 185 -6.28 23.55 -3.47
C ARG A 185 -5.99 23.15 -2.03
N ALA A 186 -5.46 21.94 -1.81
CA ALA A 186 -5.04 21.41 -0.51
C ALA A 186 -4.05 20.26 -0.69
N VAL A 187 -3.22 20.05 0.32
CA VAL A 187 -2.29 18.91 0.40
C VAL A 187 -2.37 18.32 1.80
N TRP A 188 -2.55 17.00 1.89
CA TRP A 188 -2.53 16.24 3.14
C TRP A 188 -1.36 15.27 3.13
N ALA A 189 -0.38 15.55 3.99
CA ALA A 189 0.87 14.82 4.06
C ALA A 189 0.75 13.53 4.88
N GLN A 190 1.64 12.56 4.60
CA GLN A 190 1.72 11.32 5.39
C GLN A 190 2.42 11.57 6.72
N THR A 191 3.47 12.40 6.74
CA THR A 191 4.34 12.63 7.89
C THR A 191 4.68 14.12 8.02
N GLU A 192 5.14 14.58 9.20
CA GLU A 192 5.63 15.95 9.34
C GLU A 192 6.85 16.23 8.44
N GLU A 193 7.73 15.24 8.28
CA GLU A 193 8.88 15.38 7.40
C GLU A 193 8.46 15.59 5.93
N ASP A 194 7.43 14.86 5.46
CA ASP A 194 6.84 15.09 4.14
C ASP A 194 6.17 16.47 4.06
N ALA A 195 5.48 16.89 5.11
CA ALA A 195 4.82 18.19 5.19
C ALA A 195 5.83 19.34 5.07
N GLU A 196 6.95 19.26 5.80
CA GLU A 196 8.03 20.24 5.74
C GLU A 196 8.63 20.34 4.34
N ARG A 197 8.93 19.18 3.72
CA ARG A 197 9.45 19.13 2.35
C ARG A 197 8.45 19.70 1.34
N LEU A 198 7.18 19.37 1.46
CA LEU A 198 6.11 19.87 0.59
C LEU A 198 5.92 21.39 0.74
N ARG A 199 5.94 21.92 1.98
CA ARG A 199 5.91 23.38 2.24
C ARG A 199 7.11 24.08 1.60
N SER A 200 8.30 23.47 1.64
CA SER A 200 9.52 24.03 1.08
C SER A 200 9.51 24.18 -0.45
N VAL A 201 8.60 23.48 -1.13
CA VAL A 201 8.38 23.61 -2.58
C VAL A 201 7.10 24.37 -2.94
N GLY A 202 6.48 25.05 -1.94
CA GLY A 202 5.32 25.93 -2.15
C GLY A 202 3.96 25.23 -2.07
N ALA A 203 3.88 23.97 -1.61
CA ALA A 203 2.61 23.26 -1.50
C ALA A 203 1.76 23.77 -0.31
N PRO A 204 0.45 23.98 -0.47
CA PRO A 204 -0.48 24.43 0.57
C PRO A 204 -0.86 23.26 1.50
N VAL A 205 0.08 22.79 2.33
CA VAL A 205 -0.15 21.69 3.27
C VAL A 205 -1.11 22.13 4.36
N GLN A 206 -2.27 21.48 4.42
CA GLN A 206 -3.35 21.77 5.36
C GLN A 206 -3.18 20.98 6.67
N ALA A 207 -2.77 19.71 6.56
CA ALA A 207 -2.61 18.82 7.70
C ALA A 207 -1.70 17.64 7.38
N VAL A 208 -1.20 17.00 8.43
CA VAL A 208 -0.62 15.66 8.40
C VAL A 208 -1.70 14.69 8.86
N LEU A 209 -2.20 13.86 7.95
CA LEU A 209 -3.29 12.94 8.24
C LEU A 209 -2.84 11.49 8.42
N GLY A 210 -1.57 11.20 8.12
CA GLY A 210 -1.03 9.84 8.16
C GLY A 210 -1.05 9.14 6.81
N ASN A 211 -0.70 7.85 6.81
CA ASN A 211 -0.61 7.06 5.58
C ASN A 211 -1.84 6.17 5.43
N LEU A 212 -2.55 6.32 4.32
CA LEU A 212 -3.73 5.52 4.00
C LEU A 212 -3.49 4.00 4.05
N LYS A 213 -2.27 3.55 3.77
CA LYS A 213 -1.91 2.12 3.85
C LYS A 213 -2.05 1.54 5.26
N PHE A 214 -2.13 2.40 6.27
CA PHE A 214 -2.25 2.03 7.67
C PHE A 214 -3.71 1.92 8.15
N ASP A 215 -4.64 2.37 7.33
CA ASP A 215 -6.08 2.35 7.62
C ASP A 215 -6.74 1.00 7.28
N VAL A 216 -5.93 -0.05 7.20
CA VAL A 216 -6.42 -1.40 6.90
C VAL A 216 -7.19 -1.94 8.10
N GLN A 217 -8.45 -2.30 7.89
CA GLN A 217 -9.22 -3.09 8.85
C GLN A 217 -9.13 -4.55 8.45
N PRO A 218 -8.59 -5.43 9.33
CA PRO A 218 -8.58 -6.86 9.07
C PRO A 218 -10.00 -7.40 8.92
N ASP A 219 -10.18 -8.36 8.02
CA ASP A 219 -11.46 -9.05 7.84
C ASP A 219 -11.84 -9.79 9.14
N ALA A 220 -13.01 -9.49 9.68
CA ALA A 220 -13.47 -10.02 10.95
C ALA A 220 -13.66 -11.56 10.90
N ALA A 221 -14.09 -12.12 9.76
CA ALA A 221 -14.25 -13.57 9.61
C ALA A 221 -12.89 -14.28 9.62
N LEU A 222 -11.88 -13.70 8.95
CA LEU A 222 -10.51 -14.22 8.98
C LEU A 222 -9.89 -14.13 10.38
N LEU A 223 -10.15 -13.04 11.13
CA LEU A 223 -9.70 -12.92 12.52
C LEU A 223 -10.29 -14.02 13.41
N GLU A 224 -11.58 -14.25 13.33
CA GLU A 224 -12.25 -15.29 14.13
C GLU A 224 -11.76 -16.69 13.76
N GLN A 225 -11.56 -16.95 12.47
CA GLN A 225 -10.98 -18.21 12.01
C GLN A 225 -9.55 -18.39 12.52
N GLY A 226 -8.72 -17.36 12.50
CA GLY A 226 -7.37 -17.41 13.05
C GLY A 226 -7.34 -17.66 14.55
N LYS A 227 -8.23 -17.03 15.32
CA LYS A 227 -8.41 -17.30 16.75
C LYS A 227 -8.82 -18.76 17.01
N ALA A 228 -9.69 -19.32 16.19
CA ALA A 228 -10.08 -20.71 16.26
C ALA A 228 -8.87 -21.65 16.02
N TRP A 229 -8.00 -21.33 15.07
CA TRP A 229 -6.76 -22.08 14.84
C TRP A 229 -5.81 -21.96 16.01
N ARG A 230 -5.68 -20.77 16.60
CA ARG A 230 -4.86 -20.58 17.80
C ARG A 230 -5.37 -21.42 18.97
N ALA A 231 -6.68 -21.51 19.14
CA ALA A 231 -7.31 -22.22 20.24
C ALA A 231 -7.08 -23.74 20.21
N VAL A 232 -6.95 -24.35 19.03
CA VAL A 232 -6.65 -25.79 18.92
C VAL A 232 -5.18 -26.14 19.08
N SER A 233 -4.27 -25.15 18.88
CA SER A 233 -2.85 -25.37 19.10
C SER A 233 -2.51 -25.39 20.58
N GLN A 234 -2.00 -26.52 21.03
CA GLN A 234 -1.49 -26.67 22.42
C GLN A 234 -0.14 -25.97 22.63
N ARG A 235 0.55 -25.66 21.52
CA ARG A 235 1.84 -24.98 21.51
C ARG A 235 1.62 -23.47 21.15
N PRO A 236 2.46 -22.57 21.66
CA PRO A 236 2.50 -21.19 21.15
C PRO A 236 2.75 -21.19 19.65
N VAL A 237 2.09 -20.29 18.92
CA VAL A 237 2.20 -20.17 17.47
C VAL A 237 3.09 -18.97 17.12
N VAL A 238 4.17 -19.21 16.36
CA VAL A 238 5.07 -18.18 15.86
C VAL A 238 4.99 -18.15 14.34
N VAL A 239 4.70 -16.98 13.74
CA VAL A 239 4.61 -16.85 12.28
C VAL A 239 5.88 -16.22 11.70
N LEU A 240 6.46 -16.80 10.65
CA LEU A 240 7.37 -16.10 9.74
C LEU A 240 6.52 -15.56 8.59
N ALA A 241 6.19 -14.27 8.68
CA ALA A 241 5.17 -13.64 7.88
C ALA A 241 5.73 -13.03 6.59
N SER A 242 5.22 -13.44 5.45
CA SER A 242 5.62 -12.93 4.13
C SER A 242 7.12 -13.07 3.87
N SER A 243 7.66 -14.25 4.14
CA SER A 243 9.08 -14.56 3.99
C SER A 243 9.57 -14.40 2.55
N ARG A 244 10.82 -14.01 2.41
CA ARG A 244 11.48 -13.75 1.15
C ARG A 244 12.67 -14.69 0.95
N GLU A 245 13.23 -14.62 -0.24
CA GLU A 245 14.36 -15.43 -0.67
C GLU A 245 15.53 -15.34 0.35
N GLY A 246 15.98 -16.50 0.86
CA GLY A 246 17.07 -16.63 1.86
C GLY A 246 16.58 -16.71 3.31
N GLU A 247 15.44 -16.09 3.65
CA GLU A 247 14.97 -16.02 5.05
C GLU A 247 14.50 -17.39 5.59
N GLU A 248 13.86 -18.19 4.74
CA GLU A 248 13.46 -19.55 5.13
C GLU A 248 14.68 -20.45 5.40
N ALA A 249 15.74 -20.31 4.60
CA ALA A 249 16.99 -21.01 4.82
C ALA A 249 17.68 -20.58 6.13
N GLN A 250 17.70 -19.28 6.44
CA GLN A 250 18.20 -18.76 7.72
C GLN A 250 17.39 -19.31 8.90
N TRP A 251 16.05 -19.37 8.78
CA TRP A 251 15.18 -19.95 9.78
C TRP A 251 15.44 -21.47 9.96
N MET A 252 15.54 -22.23 8.86
CA MET A 252 15.83 -23.67 8.90
C MET A 252 17.20 -23.99 9.50
N ALA A 253 18.21 -23.12 9.28
CA ALA A 253 19.53 -23.26 9.90
C ALA A 253 19.46 -23.23 11.45
N GLN A 254 18.49 -22.52 12.01
CA GLN A 254 18.24 -22.53 13.44
C GLN A 254 17.66 -23.88 13.90
N TRP A 255 16.90 -24.55 13.05
CA TRP A 255 16.30 -25.84 13.32
C TRP A 255 17.35 -26.98 13.32
N ALA A 256 18.32 -26.94 12.44
CA ALA A 256 19.36 -27.96 12.32
C ALA A 256 20.38 -27.95 13.49
N GLY A 257 20.42 -26.88 14.28
CA GLY A 257 21.32 -26.77 15.44
C GLY A 257 20.75 -27.49 16.68
N ARG A 258 21.60 -28.31 17.39
CA ARG A 258 21.20 -28.99 18.63
C ARG A 258 20.63 -28.05 19.70
N LYS A 259 20.86 -26.77 19.66
CA LYS A 259 20.29 -25.76 20.57
C LYS A 259 18.77 -25.61 20.45
N PHE A 260 18.19 -26.02 19.32
CA PHE A 260 16.78 -25.77 18.99
C PHE A 260 15.83 -26.90 19.38
N HIS A 261 16.30 -28.14 19.53
CA HIS A 261 15.42 -29.25 19.98
C HIS A 261 14.76 -29.02 21.35
N GLY A 262 15.25 -28.06 22.14
CA GLY A 262 14.68 -27.72 23.45
C GLY A 262 13.61 -26.62 23.42
N VAL A 263 13.67 -25.63 22.56
CA VAL A 263 12.88 -24.40 22.67
C VAL A 263 11.99 -24.15 21.46
N ALA A 264 12.51 -24.23 20.24
CA ALA A 264 11.71 -24.04 19.04
C ALA A 264 10.77 -25.21 18.75
N GLY A 265 11.13 -26.44 19.13
CA GLY A 265 10.24 -27.60 19.06
C GLY A 265 9.02 -27.50 20.00
N GLN A 266 9.00 -26.52 20.92
CA GLN A 266 7.86 -26.24 21.78
C GLN A 266 6.87 -25.26 21.17
N CYS A 267 7.21 -24.63 20.01
CA CYS A 267 6.32 -23.76 19.27
C CYS A 267 5.74 -24.48 18.05
N GLN A 268 4.53 -24.09 17.68
CA GLN A 268 3.99 -24.35 16.35
C GLN A 268 4.47 -23.23 15.43
N TRP A 269 5.15 -23.60 14.35
CA TRP A 269 5.59 -22.63 13.37
C TRP A 269 4.58 -22.49 12.23
N LEU A 270 4.36 -21.25 11.78
CA LEU A 270 3.57 -20.92 10.62
C LEU A 270 4.47 -20.15 9.65
N ILE A 271 4.78 -20.73 8.49
CA ILE A 271 5.63 -20.12 7.48
C ILE A 271 4.74 -19.64 6.32
N VAL A 272 4.80 -18.36 5.99
CA VAL A 272 3.98 -17.76 4.92
C VAL A 272 4.88 -17.08 3.91
N PRO A 273 5.23 -17.73 2.77
CA PRO A 273 6.03 -17.10 1.74
C PRO A 273 5.29 -15.94 1.05
N ARG A 274 6.00 -14.88 0.72
CA ARG A 274 5.44 -13.66 0.10
C ARG A 274 4.90 -13.89 -1.30
N HIS A 275 5.53 -14.77 -2.05
CA HIS A 275 5.26 -14.98 -3.47
C HIS A 275 4.71 -16.37 -3.74
N PRO A 276 3.54 -16.51 -4.41
CA PRO A 276 2.90 -17.81 -4.66
C PRO A 276 3.77 -18.79 -5.42
N GLN A 277 4.61 -18.31 -6.33
CA GLN A 277 5.53 -19.14 -7.12
C GLN A 277 6.59 -19.84 -6.25
N ARG A 278 6.74 -19.44 -4.98
CA ARG A 278 7.69 -20.05 -4.04
C ARG A 278 7.06 -21.07 -3.10
N PHE A 279 5.74 -21.23 -3.13
CA PHE A 279 5.04 -22.13 -2.19
C PHE A 279 5.55 -23.58 -2.28
N ASP A 280 5.69 -24.12 -3.49
CA ASP A 280 6.17 -25.48 -3.70
C ASP A 280 7.67 -25.62 -3.39
N GLU A 281 8.47 -24.62 -3.73
CA GLU A 281 9.90 -24.56 -3.40
C GLU A 281 10.12 -24.62 -1.88
N VAL A 282 9.44 -23.74 -1.13
CA VAL A 282 9.56 -23.67 0.33
C VAL A 282 9.04 -24.95 0.98
N HIS A 283 7.94 -25.52 0.47
CA HIS A 283 7.45 -26.82 0.95
C HIS A 283 8.50 -27.92 0.81
N ALA A 284 9.14 -28.04 -0.35
CA ALA A 284 10.20 -29.02 -0.60
C ALA A 284 11.38 -28.83 0.36
N GLN A 285 11.85 -27.58 0.53
CA GLN A 285 12.95 -27.25 1.44
C GLN A 285 12.65 -27.64 2.89
N LEU A 286 11.42 -27.41 3.36
CA LEU A 286 11.01 -27.79 4.72
C LEU A 286 10.98 -29.32 4.92
N LEU A 287 10.51 -30.08 3.90
CA LEU A 287 10.54 -31.54 3.93
C LEU A 287 11.97 -32.10 3.90
N GLU A 288 12.85 -31.53 3.08
CA GLU A 288 14.27 -31.90 3.02
C GLU A 288 14.98 -31.63 4.34
N ALA A 289 14.57 -30.59 5.07
CA ALA A 289 15.04 -30.33 6.44
C ALA A 289 14.50 -31.33 7.49
N GLY A 290 13.68 -32.30 7.07
CA GLY A 290 13.14 -33.34 7.96
C GLY A 290 11.94 -32.90 8.80
N LEU A 291 11.28 -31.79 8.44
CA LEU A 291 10.14 -31.26 9.16
C LEU A 291 8.82 -31.88 8.68
N ARG A 292 7.89 -32.09 9.61
CA ARG A 292 6.52 -32.48 9.28
C ARG A 292 5.73 -31.22 8.94
N VAL A 293 5.29 -31.13 7.70
CA VAL A 293 4.66 -29.92 7.14
C VAL A 293 3.21 -30.21 6.74
N ALA A 294 2.30 -29.33 7.11
CA ALA A 294 0.95 -29.31 6.59
C ALA A 294 0.70 -28.02 5.79
N ARG A 295 0.18 -28.15 4.57
CA ARG A 295 -0.12 -27.03 3.69
C ARG A 295 -1.54 -26.53 3.91
N ARG A 296 -1.71 -25.21 4.02
CA ARG A 296 -3.02 -24.56 4.17
C ARG A 296 -3.98 -24.93 3.05
N SER A 297 -3.50 -24.99 1.82
CA SER A 297 -4.31 -25.35 0.64
C SER A 297 -4.93 -26.75 0.71
N GLN A 298 -4.47 -27.61 1.63
CA GLN A 298 -4.95 -28.99 1.78
C GLN A 298 -5.94 -29.17 2.94
N TRP A 299 -6.17 -28.17 3.79
CA TRP A 299 -7.08 -28.28 4.96
C TRP A 299 -8.52 -27.89 4.65
N GLY A 300 -8.79 -27.25 3.51
CA GLY A 300 -10.09 -26.66 3.22
C GLY A 300 -10.50 -25.64 4.29
N ASP A 301 -11.75 -25.67 4.72
CA ASP A 301 -12.27 -24.80 5.79
C ASP A 301 -12.08 -25.39 7.20
N GLY A 302 -11.32 -26.49 7.32
CA GLY A 302 -11.10 -27.21 8.56
C GLY A 302 -10.09 -26.53 9.49
N LEU A 303 -9.94 -27.13 10.69
CA LEU A 303 -8.92 -26.75 11.65
C LEU A 303 -7.55 -27.30 11.22
N PRO A 304 -6.45 -26.63 11.58
CA PRO A 304 -5.11 -27.07 11.21
C PRO A 304 -4.72 -28.37 11.96
N PRO A 305 -3.91 -29.25 11.32
CA PRO A 305 -3.33 -30.39 12.01
C PRO A 305 -2.41 -29.95 13.15
N THR A 306 -2.48 -30.62 14.29
CA THR A 306 -1.70 -30.28 15.51
C THR A 306 -0.44 -31.13 15.72
N ASP A 307 -0.29 -32.18 14.95
CA ASP A 307 0.82 -33.19 15.06
C ASP A 307 1.98 -32.91 14.07
N VAL A 308 2.03 -31.70 13.50
CA VAL A 308 3.06 -31.25 12.57
C VAL A 308 3.98 -30.19 13.18
N ASP A 309 5.15 -29.98 12.58
CA ASP A 309 6.12 -29.00 13.03
C ASP A 309 5.86 -27.62 12.43
N VAL A 310 5.39 -27.60 11.17
CA VAL A 310 5.16 -26.38 10.39
C VAL A 310 3.80 -26.41 9.73
N TRP A 311 3.07 -25.31 9.88
CA TRP A 311 1.98 -24.94 8.98
C TRP A 311 2.55 -24.07 7.85
N LEU A 312 2.35 -24.48 6.61
CA LEU A 312 2.74 -23.68 5.46
C LEU A 312 1.53 -22.91 4.94
N GLY A 313 1.54 -21.60 5.08
CA GLY A 313 0.51 -20.70 4.57
C GLY A 313 0.70 -20.44 3.08
N ASP A 314 0.21 -21.35 2.25
CA ASP A 314 0.31 -21.33 0.80
C ASP A 314 -0.98 -20.86 0.11
N SER A 315 -1.60 -19.81 0.68
CA SER A 315 -2.81 -19.18 0.16
C SER A 315 -2.64 -17.67 -0.01
N LEU A 316 -3.54 -17.04 -0.76
CA LEU A 316 -3.56 -15.60 -0.97
C LEU A 316 -4.74 -14.95 -0.26
N GLY A 317 -4.49 -13.77 0.34
CA GLY A 317 -5.54 -12.97 0.98
C GLY A 317 -5.86 -13.37 2.42
N GLU A 318 -5.18 -14.35 2.99
CA GLU A 318 -5.43 -14.87 4.35
C GLU A 318 -4.45 -14.35 5.42
N MET A 319 -3.68 -13.30 5.15
CA MET A 319 -2.73 -12.76 6.14
C MET A 319 -3.38 -12.37 7.49
N PRO A 320 -4.58 -11.77 7.54
CA PRO A 320 -5.25 -11.49 8.82
C PRO A 320 -5.53 -12.76 9.64
N LEU A 321 -5.90 -13.88 8.98
CA LEU A 321 -6.07 -15.17 9.63
C LEU A 321 -4.76 -15.68 10.24
N TYR A 322 -3.67 -15.61 9.48
CA TYR A 322 -2.35 -16.05 9.93
C TYR A 322 -1.83 -15.24 11.11
N TYR A 323 -2.01 -13.92 11.09
CA TYR A 323 -1.65 -13.05 12.20
C TYR A 323 -2.52 -13.31 13.43
N ALA A 324 -3.82 -13.54 13.26
CA ALA A 324 -4.73 -13.83 14.37
C ALA A 324 -4.48 -15.22 14.98
N ALA A 325 -3.95 -16.17 14.20
CA ALA A 325 -3.53 -17.49 14.68
C ALA A 325 -2.18 -17.45 15.41
N ALA A 326 -1.38 -16.43 15.24
CA ALA A 326 -0.04 -16.32 15.82
C ALA A 326 -0.03 -15.58 17.16
N ASP A 327 0.87 -15.97 18.04
CA ASP A 327 1.16 -15.24 19.27
C ASP A 327 2.11 -14.08 19.04
N ILE A 328 3.07 -14.27 18.14
CA ILE A 328 4.08 -13.30 17.71
C ILE A 328 4.55 -13.66 16.30
N GLY A 329 5.08 -12.67 15.55
CA GLY A 329 5.61 -12.91 14.21
C GLY A 329 7.04 -12.45 14.01
N LEU A 330 7.71 -13.07 13.04
CA LEU A 330 8.94 -12.60 12.41
C LEU A 330 8.57 -11.93 11.09
N LEU A 331 9.02 -10.69 10.86
CA LEU A 331 8.63 -9.92 9.67
C LEU A 331 9.53 -10.25 8.48
N GLY A 332 8.99 -10.93 7.49
CA GLY A 332 9.71 -11.25 6.26
C GLY A 332 10.16 -10.01 5.47
N GLY A 333 11.22 -10.16 4.67
CA GLY A 333 11.88 -9.09 3.94
C GLY A 333 12.68 -8.13 4.83
N SER A 334 12.74 -8.38 6.15
CA SER A 334 13.48 -7.55 7.09
C SER A 334 14.81 -8.15 7.55
N PHE A 335 14.98 -9.46 7.42
CA PHE A 335 16.24 -10.16 7.76
C PHE A 335 17.20 -10.19 6.57
N GLU A 336 16.70 -10.04 5.36
CA GLU A 336 17.46 -9.76 4.15
C GLU A 336 17.26 -8.30 3.71
N PRO A 337 18.17 -7.68 2.92
CA PRO A 337 18.10 -6.26 2.56
C PRO A 337 16.98 -5.94 1.55
N LEU A 338 15.76 -6.36 1.85
CA LEU A 338 14.56 -6.25 1.00
C LEU A 338 13.56 -5.21 1.52
N GLY A 339 13.84 -4.58 2.68
CA GLY A 339 13.13 -3.41 3.19
C GLY A 339 11.92 -3.66 4.07
N GLY A 340 11.68 -4.92 4.45
CA GLY A 340 10.55 -5.31 5.31
C GLY A 340 9.19 -5.30 4.61
N GLN A 341 8.21 -5.96 5.24
CA GLN A 341 6.81 -5.97 4.83
C GLN A 341 5.96 -5.06 5.73
N ASN A 342 4.64 -5.01 5.51
CA ASN A 342 3.73 -4.17 6.29
C ASN A 342 3.47 -4.76 7.69
N LEU A 343 4.13 -4.19 8.71
CA LEU A 343 3.93 -4.62 10.11
C LEU A 343 2.61 -4.11 10.72
N ILE A 344 1.98 -3.09 10.13
CA ILE A 344 0.77 -2.50 10.70
C ILE A 344 -0.43 -3.43 10.51
N GLU A 345 -0.45 -4.22 9.44
CA GLU A 345 -1.44 -5.25 9.22
C GLU A 345 -1.37 -6.32 10.35
N ALA A 346 -0.17 -6.74 10.73
CA ALA A 346 0.04 -7.66 11.85
C ALA A 346 -0.41 -7.02 13.17
N ALA A 347 -0.01 -5.78 13.42
CA ALA A 347 -0.39 -5.04 14.62
C ALA A 347 -1.91 -4.86 14.73
N ALA A 348 -2.60 -4.62 13.62
CA ALA A 348 -4.06 -4.51 13.57
C ALA A 348 -4.78 -5.82 13.92
N CYS A 349 -4.11 -6.96 13.76
CA CYS A 349 -4.58 -8.28 14.20
C CYS A 349 -4.16 -8.62 15.64
N GLY A 350 -3.47 -7.72 16.35
CA GLY A 350 -2.94 -7.97 17.70
C GLY A 350 -1.72 -8.90 17.71
N CYS A 351 -1.00 -9.02 16.60
CA CYS A 351 0.22 -9.82 16.48
C CYS A 351 1.46 -8.90 16.57
N PRO A 352 2.20 -8.87 17.69
CA PRO A 352 3.45 -8.16 17.80
C PRO A 352 4.51 -8.77 16.89
N MET A 353 5.47 -7.97 16.41
CA MET A 353 6.43 -8.42 15.41
C MET A 353 7.87 -8.30 15.89
N VAL A 354 8.68 -9.31 15.61
CA VAL A 354 10.14 -9.21 15.62
C VAL A 354 10.60 -8.86 14.22
N ILE A 355 11.41 -7.80 14.11
CA ILE A 355 11.86 -7.26 12.83
C ILE A 355 13.38 -7.29 12.73
N GLY A 356 13.89 -7.64 11.57
CA GLY A 356 15.33 -7.59 11.28
C GLY A 356 15.84 -6.16 11.03
N PRO A 357 17.11 -6.01 10.61
CA PRO A 357 17.74 -4.70 10.45
C PRO A 357 17.21 -3.90 9.25
N HIS A 358 16.59 -4.56 8.27
CA HIS A 358 16.24 -3.97 6.98
C HIS A 358 14.74 -3.65 6.88
N THR A 359 14.34 -2.43 7.29
CA THR A 359 12.92 -1.99 7.29
C THR A 359 12.70 -0.68 6.52
N PHE A 360 13.54 -0.37 5.53
CA PHE A 360 13.55 0.92 4.84
C PHE A 360 12.26 1.21 4.04
N ASN A 361 11.47 0.20 3.65
CA ASN A 361 10.15 0.42 3.04
C ASN A 361 9.10 0.94 4.03
N PHE A 362 9.32 0.72 5.33
CA PHE A 362 8.42 1.08 6.44
C PHE A 362 9.22 1.67 7.62
N ALA A 363 10.29 2.42 7.33
CA ALA A 363 11.27 2.85 8.33
C ALA A 363 10.64 3.55 9.53
N GLN A 364 9.79 4.56 9.29
CA GLN A 364 9.13 5.32 10.35
C GLN A 364 8.17 4.44 11.16
N ALA A 365 7.29 3.68 10.47
CA ALA A 365 6.34 2.80 11.17
C ALA A 365 7.06 1.75 12.02
N SER A 366 8.17 1.19 11.51
CA SER A 366 9.00 0.23 12.25
C SER A 366 9.68 0.86 13.46
N GLN A 367 10.15 2.10 13.33
CA GLN A 367 10.75 2.83 14.44
C GLN A 367 9.72 3.10 15.53
N THR A 368 8.58 3.69 15.18
CA THR A 368 7.50 3.99 16.14
C THR A 368 6.96 2.73 16.80
N ALA A 369 6.77 1.63 16.04
CA ALA A 369 6.33 0.36 16.60
C ALA A 369 7.31 -0.19 17.65
N CYS A 370 8.63 -0.03 17.44
CA CYS A 370 9.64 -0.43 18.43
C CYS A 370 9.59 0.47 19.68
N GLU A 371 9.43 1.79 19.51
CA GLU A 371 9.37 2.74 20.61
C GLU A 371 8.19 2.48 21.55
N VAL A 372 7.05 2.04 21.03
CA VAL A 372 5.85 1.72 21.82
C VAL A 372 5.76 0.26 22.27
N GLY A 373 6.73 -0.59 21.92
CA GLY A 373 6.74 -2.02 22.27
C GLY A 373 5.81 -2.90 21.44
N ALA A 374 5.32 -2.41 20.30
CA ALA A 374 4.53 -3.16 19.33
C ALA A 374 5.41 -4.05 18.41
N ALA A 375 6.69 -3.72 18.29
CA ALA A 375 7.69 -4.48 17.56
C ALA A 375 9.03 -4.48 18.29
N PHE A 376 9.88 -5.47 17.94
CA PHE A 376 11.20 -5.67 18.54
C PHE A 376 12.24 -5.84 17.45
N ARG A 377 13.24 -4.95 17.41
CA ARG A 377 14.30 -5.01 16.40
C ARG A 377 15.44 -5.91 16.86
N VAL A 378 15.93 -6.77 15.97
CA VAL A 378 17.05 -7.68 16.19
C VAL A 378 18.06 -7.56 15.06
N LEU A 379 19.24 -8.16 15.22
CA LEU A 379 20.34 -8.07 14.25
C LEU A 379 20.22 -9.11 13.13
N ASP A 380 19.67 -10.31 13.44
CA ASP A 380 19.60 -11.44 12.52
C ASP A 380 18.44 -12.40 12.86
N MET A 381 18.26 -13.42 12.04
CA MET A 381 17.23 -14.43 12.19
C MET A 381 17.42 -15.27 13.47
N GLU A 382 18.65 -15.54 13.89
CA GLU A 382 18.92 -16.29 15.12
C GLU A 382 18.37 -15.57 16.34
N GLN A 383 18.74 -14.30 16.51
CA GLN A 383 18.20 -13.46 17.59
C GLN A 383 16.68 -13.31 17.48
N GLY A 384 16.14 -13.21 16.25
CA GLY A 384 14.71 -13.12 16.01
C GLY A 384 13.94 -14.33 16.56
N VAL A 385 14.41 -15.52 16.23
CA VAL A 385 13.81 -16.76 16.70
C VAL A 385 13.97 -16.90 18.21
N GLN A 386 15.15 -16.58 18.78
CA GLN A 386 15.40 -16.63 20.22
C GLN A 386 14.45 -15.69 20.97
N LEU A 387 14.30 -14.46 20.52
CA LEU A 387 13.42 -13.46 21.14
C LEU A 387 11.95 -13.87 21.04
N ALA A 388 11.47 -14.28 19.86
CA ALA A 388 10.11 -14.71 19.67
C ALA A 388 9.75 -15.89 20.58
N THR A 389 10.64 -16.88 20.66
CA THR A 389 10.44 -18.05 21.53
C THR A 389 10.54 -17.74 23.02
N ALA A 390 11.28 -16.71 23.42
CA ALA A 390 11.32 -16.22 24.79
C ALA A 390 10.02 -15.50 25.18
N LEU A 391 9.55 -14.59 24.31
CA LEU A 391 8.34 -13.80 24.54
C LEU A 391 7.07 -14.65 24.65
N VAL A 392 6.91 -15.71 23.86
CA VAL A 392 5.73 -16.58 23.96
C VAL A 392 5.66 -17.37 25.26
N ARG A 393 6.74 -17.42 26.04
CA ARG A 393 6.80 -18.06 27.37
C ARG A 393 6.52 -17.10 28.51
N ASP A 394 6.68 -15.80 28.26
CA ASP A 394 6.35 -14.74 29.21
C ASP A 394 4.98 -14.17 28.86
N ALA A 395 3.95 -14.70 29.51
CA ALA A 395 2.57 -14.29 29.26
C ALA A 395 2.33 -12.80 29.52
N SER A 396 3.05 -12.20 30.48
CA SER A 396 2.89 -10.79 30.81
C SER A 396 3.50 -9.89 29.74
N SER A 397 4.73 -10.17 29.31
CA SER A 397 5.41 -9.44 28.24
C SER A 397 4.69 -9.61 26.90
N LEU A 398 4.20 -10.80 26.59
CA LEU A 398 3.42 -11.04 25.38
C LEU A 398 2.09 -10.28 25.38
N ALA A 399 1.36 -10.26 26.50
CA ALA A 399 0.12 -9.51 26.64
C ALA A 399 0.35 -7.99 26.46
N ALA A 400 1.40 -7.46 27.08
CA ALA A 400 1.79 -6.05 26.90
C ALA A 400 2.13 -5.72 25.45
N ALA A 401 2.91 -6.58 24.76
CA ALA A 401 3.26 -6.39 23.36
C ALA A 401 2.03 -6.46 22.43
N ARG A 402 1.09 -7.36 22.70
CA ARG A 402 -0.18 -7.43 21.95
C ARG A 402 -1.03 -6.17 22.11
N GLN A 403 -1.13 -5.67 23.34
CA GLN A 403 -1.87 -4.45 23.61
C GLN A 403 -1.21 -3.25 22.90
N ALA A 404 0.12 -3.13 23.01
CA ALA A 404 0.89 -2.10 22.30
C ALA A 404 0.71 -2.18 20.78
N ALA A 405 0.67 -3.40 20.20
CA ALA A 405 0.41 -3.59 18.78
C ALA A 405 -0.99 -3.08 18.37
N LEU A 406 -2.03 -3.41 19.11
CA LEU A 406 -3.40 -2.94 18.85
C LEU A 406 -3.51 -1.42 18.96
N GLU A 407 -2.91 -0.81 20.00
CA GLU A 407 -2.89 0.63 20.20
C GLU A 407 -2.10 1.35 19.09
N PHE A 408 -0.95 0.80 18.72
CA PHE A 408 -0.17 1.29 17.58
C PHE A 408 -0.97 1.27 16.28
N ALA A 409 -1.64 0.17 15.95
CA ALA A 409 -2.50 0.11 14.77
C ALA A 409 -3.68 1.08 14.87
N ALA A 410 -4.30 1.23 16.04
CA ALA A 410 -5.42 2.14 16.26
C ALA A 410 -5.01 3.61 16.07
N SER A 411 -3.80 4.00 16.50
CA SER A 411 -3.30 5.38 16.35
C SER A 411 -3.05 5.79 14.90
N HIS A 412 -2.96 4.81 13.98
CA HIS A 412 -2.78 5.04 12.55
C HIS A 412 -4.09 4.93 11.75
N ARG A 413 -5.22 4.66 12.40
CA ARG A 413 -6.55 4.54 11.75
C ARG A 413 -7.22 5.91 11.58
N GLY A 414 -8.15 5.96 10.64
CA GLY A 414 -8.98 7.15 10.42
C GLY A 414 -8.42 8.12 9.38
N THR A 415 -7.24 7.85 8.82
CA THR A 415 -6.64 8.66 7.75
C THR A 415 -7.54 8.79 6.53
N ALA A 416 -8.14 7.68 6.07
CA ALA A 416 -9.02 7.68 4.92
C ALA A 416 -10.29 8.49 5.20
N ARG A 417 -10.89 8.31 6.36
CA ARG A 417 -12.08 9.06 6.80
C ARG A 417 -11.80 10.56 6.94
N ALA A 418 -10.71 10.93 7.61
CA ALA A 418 -10.31 12.32 7.75
C ALA A 418 -10.02 12.97 6.39
N THR A 419 -9.34 12.26 5.49
CA THR A 419 -9.08 12.72 4.12
C THR A 419 -10.38 12.88 3.33
N ALA A 420 -11.31 11.93 3.42
CA ALA A 420 -12.60 12.00 2.74
C ALA A 420 -13.45 13.19 3.23
N GLN A 421 -13.50 13.44 4.53
CA GLN A 421 -14.18 14.58 5.13
C GLN A 421 -13.55 15.91 4.67
N ALA A 422 -12.23 15.99 4.64
CA ALA A 422 -11.52 17.18 4.17
C ALA A 422 -11.79 17.45 2.67
N ILE A 423 -11.87 16.40 1.84
CA ILE A 423 -12.27 16.51 0.43
C ILE A 423 -13.73 16.99 0.30
N GLN A 424 -14.65 16.43 1.08
CA GLN A 424 -16.06 16.80 1.07
C GLN A 424 -16.26 18.30 1.37
N GLN A 425 -15.51 18.85 2.32
CA GLN A 425 -15.56 20.27 2.69
C GLN A 425 -15.12 21.23 1.57
N LEU A 426 -14.35 20.74 0.61
CA LEU A 426 -13.90 21.54 -0.55
C LEU A 426 -14.91 21.54 -1.69
N LEU A 427 -15.91 20.69 -1.67
CA LEU A 427 -16.97 20.67 -2.66
C LEU A 427 -18.07 21.68 -2.28
N PRO A 428 -18.68 22.35 -3.26
CA PRO A 428 -19.81 23.22 -2.97
C PRO A 428 -20.94 22.42 -2.30
N HIS A 429 -21.48 22.94 -1.21
CA HIS A 429 -22.69 22.40 -0.60
C HIS A 429 -23.82 22.43 -1.63
N ARG A 430 -24.35 21.28 -1.99
CA ARG A 430 -25.54 21.14 -2.84
C ARG A 430 -26.80 21.09 -2.01
#